data_a48f7860fbaad96ad822b04546f9374a
#
_entry.id   a48f7860fbaad96ad822b04546f9374a
#
_cell.length_a   1.000
_cell.length_b   1.000
_cell.length_c   1.000
_cell.angle_alpha   90.00
_cell.angle_beta   90.00
_cell.angle_gamma   90.00
#
_symmetry.space_group_name_H-M   'P 1'
#
loop_
_entity.id
_entity.type
_entity.pdbx_description
1 polymer ?
#
loop_
_entity_poly.entity_id
_entity_poly.type
_entity_poly.pdbx_seq_one_letter_code
_entity_poly.pdbx_strand_id
1 'polypeptide(L)'
;PHIGNFRPIIVFDILFRVLRLIFGEDSVRYVRNITDIDDKIIDKANELKISTDELVNSTQKIYQQNLSSLSILSPTHEPKATDYISKMIEMITSLIEKKYAYVSEGHVLFEAKKFKGYGSLSKFSLKDIISGARVEVADYKKNPEDFVLWKPSKTNEPHWDSPWGNGRPGWHIAVSYTHLRAH
;
A
#
# COMPACT_ATOMS: atom_id res chain seq x y z
N PRO A 1 -11.70 -10.54 -8.67
CA PRO A 1 -11.31 -11.18 -7.39
C PRO A 1 -11.83 -12.63 -7.32
N HIS A 2 -11.16 -13.48 -6.57
CA HIS A 2 -11.57 -14.87 -6.30
C HIS A 2 -11.75 -15.08 -4.78
N ILE A 3 -12.34 -16.18 -4.37
CA ILE A 3 -12.68 -16.47 -2.96
C ILE A 3 -11.49 -16.31 -2.00
N GLY A 4 -10.28 -16.63 -2.44
CA GLY A 4 -9.07 -16.45 -1.63
C GLY A 4 -8.76 -14.99 -1.29
N ASN A 5 -9.17 -14.04 -2.12
CA ASN A 5 -9.02 -12.61 -1.82
C ASN A 5 -10.00 -12.13 -0.74
N PHE A 6 -11.15 -12.78 -0.60
CA PHE A 6 -12.16 -12.43 0.40
C PHE A 6 -11.89 -13.04 1.77
N ARG A 7 -11.06 -14.10 1.87
CA ARG A 7 -10.74 -14.73 3.13
C ARG A 7 -10.28 -13.76 4.23
N PRO A 8 -9.24 -12.92 4.02
CA PRO A 8 -8.83 -11.94 5.04
C PRO A 8 -9.94 -10.94 5.34
N ILE A 9 -10.71 -10.52 4.33
CA ILE A 9 -11.79 -9.55 4.52
C ILE A 9 -12.89 -10.12 5.43
N ILE A 10 -13.28 -11.38 5.22
CA ILE A 10 -14.27 -12.09 6.05
C ILE A 10 -13.76 -12.20 7.50
N VAL A 11 -12.49 -12.55 7.69
CA VAL A 11 -11.91 -12.65 9.03
C VAL A 11 -11.97 -11.31 9.76
N PHE A 12 -11.63 -10.22 9.09
CA PHE A 12 -11.70 -8.87 9.68
C PHE A 12 -13.14 -8.38 9.84
N ASP A 13 -14.09 -8.78 8.98
CA ASP A 13 -15.51 -8.49 9.17
C ASP A 13 -16.05 -9.13 10.44
N ILE A 14 -15.72 -10.42 10.66
CA ILE A 14 -16.10 -11.13 11.90
C ILE A 14 -15.51 -10.42 13.11
N LEU A 15 -14.22 -10.07 13.08
CA LEU A 15 -13.57 -9.34 14.16
C LEU A 15 -14.24 -7.98 14.41
N PHE A 16 -14.56 -7.25 13.35
CA PHE A 16 -15.24 -5.95 13.43
C PHE A 16 -16.62 -6.09 14.10
N ARG A 17 -17.40 -7.10 13.73
CA ARG A 17 -18.72 -7.39 14.35
C ARG A 17 -18.57 -7.74 15.83
N VAL A 18 -17.61 -8.61 16.19
CA VAL A 18 -17.37 -9.00 17.59
C VAL A 18 -16.95 -7.79 18.44
N LEU A 19 -16.05 -6.99 17.94
CA LEU A 19 -15.60 -5.77 18.67
C LEU A 19 -16.76 -4.78 18.85
N ARG A 20 -17.60 -4.56 17.85
CA ARG A 20 -18.78 -3.72 17.94
C ARG A 20 -19.81 -4.24 18.95
N LEU A 21 -19.98 -5.56 19.01
CA LEU A 21 -20.86 -6.20 20.00
C LEU A 21 -20.36 -6.00 21.43
N ILE A 22 -19.02 -6.06 21.63
CA ILE A 22 -18.42 -5.94 22.97
C ILE A 22 -18.32 -4.48 23.43
N PHE A 23 -17.87 -3.59 22.56
CA PHE A 23 -17.51 -2.21 22.90
C PHE A 23 -18.53 -1.15 22.44
N GLY A 24 -19.54 -1.54 21.68
CA GLY A 24 -20.50 -0.63 21.04
C GLY A 24 -20.05 -0.20 19.65
N GLU A 25 -21.03 0.11 18.81
CA GLU A 25 -20.79 0.40 17.37
C GLU A 25 -19.90 1.62 17.16
N ASP A 26 -20.09 2.68 17.94
CA ASP A 26 -19.39 3.95 17.81
C ASP A 26 -17.96 3.91 18.37
N SER A 27 -17.64 2.87 19.14
CA SER A 27 -16.33 2.69 19.77
C SER A 27 -15.31 1.98 18.86
N VAL A 28 -15.74 1.45 17.72
CA VAL A 28 -14.89 0.65 16.83
C VAL A 28 -14.79 1.31 15.47
N ARG A 29 -13.56 1.66 15.08
CA ARG A 29 -13.25 2.17 13.74
C ARG A 29 -12.49 1.11 12.95
N TYR A 30 -13.05 0.70 11.83
CA TYR A 30 -12.44 -0.22 10.90
C TYR A 30 -12.00 0.53 9.65
N VAL A 31 -10.74 0.44 9.33
CA VAL A 31 -10.15 1.06 8.14
C VAL A 31 -9.69 -0.01 7.18
N ARG A 32 -10.05 0.09 5.91
CA ARG A 32 -9.59 -0.77 4.84
C ARG A 32 -9.19 0.08 3.64
N ASN A 33 -7.93 0.05 3.24
CA ASN A 33 -7.48 0.85 2.12
C ASN A 33 -7.87 0.25 0.77
N ILE A 34 -8.01 1.12 -0.22
CA ILE A 34 -8.04 0.77 -1.63
C ILE A 34 -6.68 1.15 -2.23
N THR A 35 -5.96 0.14 -2.71
CA THR A 35 -4.73 0.36 -3.48
C THR A 35 -5.14 0.54 -4.93
N ASP A 36 -5.28 1.78 -5.34
CA ASP A 36 -5.74 2.20 -6.66
C ASP A 36 -4.59 2.64 -7.59
N ILE A 37 -3.36 2.48 -7.13
CA ILE A 37 -2.13 2.69 -7.91
C ILE A 37 -1.09 1.61 -7.59
N ASP A 38 -0.66 0.88 -8.61
CA ASP A 38 0.37 -0.18 -8.53
C ASP A 38 0.84 -0.52 -9.95
N ASP A 39 2.05 -1.07 -10.08
CA ASP A 39 2.60 -1.49 -11.36
C ASP A 39 1.67 -2.45 -12.12
N LYS A 40 1.07 -3.41 -11.41
CA LYS A 40 0.14 -4.38 -12.00
C LYS A 40 -1.13 -3.75 -12.56
N ILE A 41 -1.60 -2.66 -11.94
CA ILE A 41 -2.76 -1.90 -12.43
C ILE A 41 -2.38 -1.20 -13.73
N ILE A 42 -1.20 -0.57 -13.77
CA ILE A 42 -0.68 0.13 -14.95
C ILE A 42 -0.48 -0.85 -16.10
N ASP A 43 0.20 -1.97 -15.84
CA ASP A 43 0.45 -3.00 -16.85
C ASP A 43 -0.85 -3.56 -17.42
N LYS A 44 -1.83 -3.84 -16.55
CA LYS A 44 -3.13 -4.37 -16.98
C LYS A 44 -3.96 -3.35 -17.76
N ALA A 45 -3.93 -2.08 -17.37
CA ALA A 45 -4.59 -1.01 -18.12
C ALA A 45 -3.99 -0.86 -19.53
N ASN A 46 -2.66 -0.91 -19.62
CA ASN A 46 -1.94 -0.87 -20.90
C ASN A 46 -2.29 -2.08 -21.79
N GLU A 47 -2.33 -3.30 -21.22
CA GLU A 47 -2.74 -4.51 -21.93
C GLU A 47 -4.16 -4.38 -22.51
N LEU A 48 -5.08 -3.84 -21.72
CA LEU A 48 -6.48 -3.65 -22.11
C LEU A 48 -6.71 -2.39 -22.95
N LYS A 49 -5.70 -1.53 -23.11
CA LYS A 49 -5.78 -0.25 -23.84
C LYS A 49 -6.86 0.68 -23.28
N ILE A 50 -7.01 0.71 -21.96
CA ILE A 50 -7.90 1.59 -21.21
C ILE A 50 -7.09 2.43 -20.22
N SER A 51 -7.71 3.46 -19.62
CA SER A 51 -7.06 4.22 -18.57
C SER A 51 -6.98 3.43 -17.26
N THR A 52 -6.00 3.77 -16.41
CA THR A 52 -5.90 3.20 -15.06
C THR A 52 -7.16 3.49 -14.24
N ASP A 53 -7.72 4.69 -14.37
CA ASP A 53 -8.94 5.08 -13.66
C ASP A 53 -10.17 4.25 -14.09
N GLU A 54 -10.30 3.96 -15.37
CA GLU A 54 -11.37 3.10 -15.88
C GLU A 54 -11.24 1.68 -15.35
N LEU A 55 -10.03 1.12 -15.35
CA LEU A 55 -9.76 -0.20 -14.79
C LEU A 55 -10.05 -0.25 -13.28
N VAL A 56 -9.58 0.73 -12.52
CA VAL A 56 -9.80 0.83 -11.07
C VAL A 56 -11.29 0.94 -10.77
N ASN A 57 -12.01 1.86 -11.41
CA ASN A 57 -13.42 2.08 -11.15
C ASN A 57 -14.28 0.85 -11.48
N SER A 58 -14.02 0.19 -12.61
CA SER A 58 -14.74 -1.04 -13.00
C SER A 58 -14.47 -2.19 -12.03
N THR A 59 -13.19 -2.37 -11.64
CA THR A 59 -12.78 -3.42 -10.70
C THR A 59 -13.35 -3.15 -9.30
N GLN A 60 -13.32 -1.89 -8.84
CA GLN A 60 -13.89 -1.49 -7.55
C GLN A 60 -15.39 -1.74 -7.49
N LYS A 61 -16.12 -1.45 -8.57
CA LYS A 61 -17.56 -1.73 -8.65
C LYS A 61 -17.87 -3.21 -8.47
N ILE A 62 -17.14 -4.08 -9.18
CA ILE A 62 -17.30 -5.55 -9.05
C ILE A 62 -16.94 -5.99 -7.62
N TYR A 63 -15.86 -5.46 -7.07
CA TYR A 63 -15.43 -5.76 -5.71
C TYR A 63 -16.52 -5.40 -4.67
N GLN A 64 -17.10 -4.22 -4.74
CA GLN A 64 -18.18 -3.80 -3.83
C GLN A 64 -19.44 -4.66 -3.98
N GLN A 65 -19.82 -5.03 -5.21
CA GLN A 65 -20.92 -5.96 -5.45
C GLN A 65 -20.69 -7.32 -4.78
N ASN A 66 -19.48 -7.87 -4.89
CA ASN A 66 -19.12 -9.13 -4.26
C ASN A 66 -19.13 -9.04 -2.73
N LEU A 67 -18.65 -7.94 -2.14
CA LEU A 67 -18.73 -7.71 -0.69
C LEU A 67 -20.18 -7.67 -0.21
N SER A 68 -21.03 -6.98 -0.92
CA SER A 68 -22.47 -6.93 -0.62
C SER A 68 -23.13 -8.31 -0.70
N SER A 69 -22.81 -9.09 -1.74
CA SER A 69 -23.32 -10.45 -1.91
C SER A 69 -22.90 -11.42 -0.78
N LEU A 70 -21.76 -11.15 -0.15
CA LEU A 70 -21.26 -11.89 1.00
C LEU A 70 -21.74 -11.30 2.34
N SER A 71 -22.61 -10.29 2.33
CA SER A 71 -23.11 -9.60 3.52
C SER A 71 -21.99 -9.04 4.42
N ILE A 72 -20.85 -8.66 3.82
CA ILE A 72 -19.72 -8.06 4.52
C ILE A 72 -20.05 -6.60 4.83
N LEU A 73 -19.83 -6.17 6.07
CA LEU A 73 -20.04 -4.80 6.49
C LEU A 73 -19.05 -3.85 5.82
N SER A 74 -19.53 -2.68 5.45
CA SER A 74 -18.65 -1.60 5.01
C SER A 74 -17.70 -1.18 6.15
N PRO A 75 -16.42 -0.91 5.87
CA PRO A 75 -15.53 -0.35 6.87
C PRO A 75 -15.97 1.07 7.24
N THR A 76 -15.51 1.58 8.39
CA THR A 76 -15.77 2.96 8.81
C THR A 76 -15.11 3.95 7.84
N HIS A 77 -13.91 3.61 7.34
CA HIS A 77 -13.17 4.39 6.36
C HIS A 77 -12.57 3.47 5.30
N GLU A 78 -12.65 3.87 4.03
CA GLU A 78 -12.08 3.14 2.90
C GLU A 78 -11.25 4.11 2.03
N PRO A 79 -10.08 4.58 2.54
CA PRO A 79 -9.25 5.55 1.84
C PRO A 79 -8.60 4.95 0.58
N LYS A 80 -8.55 5.74 -0.49
CA LYS A 80 -7.76 5.43 -1.68
C LYS A 80 -6.32 5.91 -1.50
N ALA A 81 -5.36 5.14 -2.00
CA ALA A 81 -3.96 5.54 -1.91
C ALA A 81 -3.68 6.86 -2.62
N THR A 82 -4.32 7.09 -3.78
CA THR A 82 -4.14 8.32 -4.56
C THR A 82 -4.66 9.59 -3.86
N ASP A 83 -5.57 9.48 -2.91
CA ASP A 83 -6.06 10.64 -2.13
C ASP A 83 -5.02 11.16 -1.10
N TYR A 84 -3.96 10.39 -0.85
CA TYR A 84 -2.98 10.67 0.21
C TYR A 84 -1.56 10.92 -0.30
N ILE A 85 -1.37 11.17 -1.59
CA ILE A 85 -0.03 11.34 -2.20
C ILE A 85 0.79 12.42 -1.52
N SER A 86 0.23 13.60 -1.29
CA SER A 86 0.94 14.70 -0.63
C SER A 86 1.41 14.31 0.77
N LYS A 87 0.60 13.57 1.49
CA LYS A 87 0.92 13.10 2.84
C LYS A 87 1.98 11.98 2.83
N MET A 88 1.96 11.13 1.80
CA MET A 88 3.04 10.16 1.60
C MET A 88 4.37 10.85 1.32
N ILE A 89 4.37 11.90 0.48
CA ILE A 89 5.57 12.71 0.20
C ILE A 89 6.10 13.35 1.49
N GLU A 90 5.23 13.95 2.33
CA GLU A 90 5.62 14.51 3.64
C GLU A 90 6.28 13.44 4.53
N MET A 91 5.69 12.25 4.62
CA MET A 91 6.23 11.14 5.40
C MET A 91 7.59 10.67 4.86
N ILE A 92 7.71 10.49 3.56
CA ILE A 92 8.97 10.08 2.92
C ILE A 92 10.06 11.13 3.18
N THR A 93 9.74 12.41 3.05
CA THR A 93 10.68 13.51 3.36
C THR A 93 11.18 13.41 4.81
N SER A 94 10.27 13.22 5.76
CA SER A 94 10.65 13.02 7.18
C SER A 94 11.54 11.79 7.39
N LEU A 95 11.31 10.69 6.64
CA LEU A 95 12.16 9.50 6.72
C LEU A 95 13.57 9.77 6.17
N ILE A 96 13.69 10.57 5.11
CA ILE A 96 15.00 10.97 4.56
C ILE A 96 15.74 11.86 5.56
N GLU A 97 15.08 12.87 6.15
CA GLU A 97 15.67 13.76 7.16
C GLU A 97 16.17 12.97 8.38
N LYS A 98 15.40 11.96 8.81
CA LYS A 98 15.78 11.04 9.90
C LYS A 98 16.80 9.97 9.47
N LYS A 99 17.26 9.99 8.22
CA LYS A 99 18.24 9.06 7.66
C LYS A 99 17.79 7.58 7.62
N TYR A 100 16.47 7.33 7.66
CA TYR A 100 15.89 6.00 7.45
C TYR A 100 15.60 5.70 5.98
N ALA A 101 15.59 6.71 5.12
CA ALA A 101 15.41 6.57 3.68
C ALA A 101 16.51 7.30 2.92
N TYR A 102 16.72 6.91 1.66
CA TYR A 102 17.70 7.52 0.76
C TYR A 102 17.16 7.58 -0.66
N VAL A 103 17.73 8.51 -1.45
CA VAL A 103 17.42 8.66 -2.87
C VAL A 103 18.49 7.93 -3.69
N SER A 104 18.07 7.17 -4.70
CA SER A 104 18.95 6.50 -5.65
C SER A 104 18.25 6.37 -7.00
N GLU A 105 18.85 6.91 -8.07
CA GLU A 105 18.34 6.85 -9.44
C GLU A 105 16.84 7.23 -9.59
N GLY A 106 16.43 8.33 -8.93
CA GLY A 106 15.04 8.80 -8.91
C GLY A 106 14.08 7.99 -8.04
N HIS A 107 14.54 6.88 -7.44
CA HIS A 107 13.79 6.13 -6.45
C HIS A 107 14.07 6.67 -5.05
N VAL A 108 13.10 6.55 -4.15
CA VAL A 108 13.33 6.69 -2.71
C VAL A 108 13.13 5.35 -2.05
N LEU A 109 14.11 4.92 -1.26
CA LEU A 109 14.10 3.61 -0.62
C LEU A 109 14.21 3.75 0.90
N PHE A 110 13.49 2.87 1.61
CA PHE A 110 13.66 2.69 3.04
C PHE A 110 14.84 1.77 3.32
N GLU A 111 15.77 2.21 4.17
CA GLU A 111 16.96 1.45 4.57
C GLU A 111 16.63 0.58 5.78
N ALA A 112 16.19 -0.66 5.51
CA ALA A 112 15.63 -1.53 6.54
C ALA A 112 16.62 -1.82 7.70
N LYS A 113 17.92 -1.95 7.42
CA LYS A 113 18.97 -2.19 8.43
C LYS A 113 19.11 -1.06 9.46
N LYS A 114 18.77 0.18 9.10
CA LYS A 114 18.88 1.31 10.02
C LYS A 114 17.80 1.30 11.09
N PHE A 115 16.68 0.64 10.84
CA PHE A 115 15.60 0.54 11.81
C PHE A 115 15.82 -0.66 12.72
N LYS A 116 16.38 -0.44 13.90
CA LYS A 116 16.74 -1.50 14.86
C LYS A 116 15.59 -2.44 15.26
N GLY A 117 14.35 -1.98 15.17
CA GLY A 117 13.15 -2.78 15.46
C GLY A 117 12.57 -3.52 14.26
N TYR A 118 13.22 -3.49 13.08
CA TYR A 118 12.67 -4.12 11.88
C TYR A 118 12.56 -5.64 12.07
N GLY A 119 11.37 -6.19 11.82
CA GLY A 119 11.08 -7.61 12.00
C GLY A 119 10.67 -8.03 13.42
N SER A 120 10.77 -7.15 14.45
CA SER A 120 10.45 -7.51 15.83
C SER A 120 9.00 -7.94 16.04
N LEU A 121 8.04 -7.33 15.35
CA LEU A 121 6.63 -7.68 15.41
C LEU A 121 6.34 -9.02 14.74
N SER A 122 6.90 -9.26 13.56
CA SER A 122 6.73 -10.50 12.81
C SER A 122 7.56 -11.66 13.32
N LYS A 123 8.52 -11.40 14.22
CA LYS A 123 9.55 -12.34 14.69
C LYS A 123 10.41 -12.95 13.59
N PHE A 124 10.43 -12.32 12.40
CA PHE A 124 11.33 -12.71 11.32
C PHE A 124 12.64 -11.94 11.39
N SER A 125 13.75 -12.65 11.20
CA SER A 125 15.04 -12.01 11.00
C SER A 125 15.12 -11.37 9.60
N LEU A 126 16.02 -10.39 9.42
CA LEU A 126 16.27 -9.83 8.08
C LEU A 126 16.66 -10.90 7.06
N LYS A 127 17.35 -11.98 7.49
CA LYS A 127 17.71 -13.13 6.63
C LYS A 127 16.46 -13.88 6.17
N ASP A 128 15.50 -14.11 7.05
CA ASP A 128 14.25 -14.80 6.72
C ASP A 128 13.41 -13.95 5.77
N ILE A 129 13.40 -12.63 5.95
CA ILE A 129 12.71 -11.69 5.08
C ILE A 129 13.32 -11.73 3.67
N ILE A 130 14.65 -11.73 3.54
CA ILE A 130 15.35 -11.82 2.25
C ILE A 130 15.07 -13.16 1.58
N SER A 131 15.12 -14.27 2.32
CA SER A 131 14.91 -15.61 1.76
C SER A 131 13.46 -15.90 1.37
N GLY A 132 12.50 -15.28 2.04
CA GLY A 132 11.06 -15.44 1.78
C GLY A 132 10.45 -14.41 0.83
N ALA A 133 11.14 -13.32 0.59
CA ALA A 133 10.66 -12.27 -0.30
C ALA A 133 11.07 -12.56 -1.76
N ARG A 134 10.19 -12.22 -2.69
CA ARG A 134 10.59 -11.97 -4.08
C ARG A 134 11.43 -10.69 -4.10
N VAL A 135 12.69 -10.79 -3.64
CA VAL A 135 13.59 -9.65 -3.59
C VAL A 135 14.00 -9.33 -5.02
N GLU A 136 13.46 -8.27 -5.54
CA GLU A 136 13.95 -7.69 -6.78
C GLU A 136 15.35 -7.13 -6.52
N VAL A 137 16.35 -7.82 -7.05
CA VAL A 137 17.74 -7.32 -7.04
C VAL A 137 17.79 -6.20 -8.08
N ALA A 138 17.95 -4.97 -7.63
CA ALA A 138 18.03 -3.81 -8.50
C ALA A 138 19.25 -2.97 -8.11
N ASP A 139 19.97 -2.47 -9.12
CA ASP A 139 21.23 -1.75 -8.94
C ASP A 139 21.07 -0.46 -8.10
N TYR A 140 19.87 0.14 -8.11
CA TYR A 140 19.58 1.32 -7.30
C TYR A 140 19.42 1.01 -5.79
N LYS A 141 19.40 -0.26 -5.35
CA LYS A 141 19.30 -0.64 -3.93
C LYS A 141 20.67 -0.75 -3.29
N LYS A 142 20.83 -0.19 -2.09
CA LYS A 142 22.04 -0.39 -1.27
C LYS A 142 22.10 -1.79 -0.67
N ASN A 143 20.95 -2.32 -0.26
CA ASN A 143 20.83 -3.64 0.33
C ASN A 143 19.59 -4.35 -0.25
N PRO A 144 19.63 -5.68 -0.39
CA PRO A 144 18.51 -6.45 -0.95
C PRO A 144 17.18 -6.26 -0.22
N GLU A 145 17.22 -6.08 1.10
CA GLU A 145 16.05 -5.89 1.96
C GLU A 145 15.44 -4.49 1.91
N ASP A 146 16.13 -3.51 1.30
CA ASP A 146 15.60 -2.17 1.15
C ASP A 146 14.40 -2.19 0.21
N PHE A 147 13.38 -1.39 0.49
CA PHE A 147 12.17 -1.37 -0.31
C PHE A 147 11.79 0.04 -0.76
N VAL A 148 11.15 0.09 -1.91
CA VAL A 148 10.80 1.35 -2.58
C VAL A 148 9.64 2.03 -1.86
N LEU A 149 9.84 3.31 -1.52
CA LEU A 149 8.82 4.23 -1.01
C LEU A 149 8.27 5.12 -2.12
N TRP A 150 9.13 5.56 -3.05
CA TRP A 150 8.77 6.35 -4.22
C TRP A 150 9.48 5.82 -5.45
N LYS A 151 8.75 5.72 -6.56
CA LYS A 151 9.24 5.16 -7.82
C LYS A 151 9.06 6.18 -8.95
N PRO A 152 10.08 6.45 -9.78
CA PRO A 152 9.92 7.31 -10.94
C PRO A 152 8.90 6.71 -11.92
N SER A 153 8.06 7.55 -12.50
CA SER A 153 7.10 7.14 -13.53
C SER A 153 7.68 7.35 -14.91
N LYS A 154 7.35 6.45 -15.84
CA LYS A 154 7.67 6.59 -17.26
C LYS A 154 6.72 7.57 -17.93
N THR A 155 7.08 8.00 -19.13
CA THR A 155 6.18 8.76 -20.00
C THR A 155 4.88 7.97 -20.19
N ASN A 156 3.73 8.63 -20.01
CA ASN A 156 2.39 8.04 -20.09
C ASN A 156 1.96 7.13 -18.90
N GLU A 157 2.75 7.05 -17.84
CA GLU A 157 2.28 6.44 -16.58
C GLU A 157 1.70 7.51 -15.64
N PRO A 158 0.75 7.15 -14.75
CA PRO A 158 0.31 8.04 -13.68
C PRO A 158 1.51 8.54 -12.86
N HIS A 159 1.55 9.84 -12.59
CA HIS A 159 2.64 10.44 -11.83
C HIS A 159 2.17 11.66 -11.05
N TRP A 160 2.90 11.97 -10.01
CA TRP A 160 2.75 13.16 -9.18
C TRP A 160 4.12 13.82 -9.00
N ASP A 161 4.10 15.14 -8.90
CA ASP A 161 5.30 15.92 -8.63
C ASP A 161 5.81 15.64 -7.21
N SER A 162 7.11 15.46 -7.09
CA SER A 162 7.77 15.27 -5.80
C SER A 162 9.15 15.94 -5.78
N PRO A 163 9.76 16.14 -4.60
CA PRO A 163 11.14 16.64 -4.49
C PRO A 163 12.18 15.76 -5.20
N TRP A 164 11.83 14.52 -5.53
CA TRP A 164 12.71 13.53 -6.18
C TRP A 164 12.42 13.36 -7.67
N GLY A 165 11.48 14.15 -8.20
CA GLY A 165 11.00 14.09 -9.58
C GLY A 165 9.60 13.47 -9.69
N ASN A 166 9.09 13.45 -10.92
CA ASN A 166 7.78 12.88 -11.22
C ASN A 166 7.78 11.37 -11.00
N GLY A 167 6.82 10.90 -10.21
CA GLY A 167 6.77 9.50 -9.84
C GLY A 167 5.49 9.11 -9.14
N ARG A 168 5.51 7.94 -8.54
CA ARG A 168 4.38 7.34 -7.81
C ARG A 168 4.83 6.67 -6.52
N PRO A 169 3.93 6.49 -5.54
CA PRO A 169 4.25 5.79 -4.30
C PRO A 169 4.57 4.31 -4.58
N GLY A 170 5.54 3.78 -3.84
CA GLY A 170 5.74 2.34 -3.74
C GLY A 170 4.60 1.70 -2.94
N TRP A 171 4.38 0.41 -3.14
CA TRP A 171 3.27 -0.31 -2.51
C TRP A 171 3.29 -0.22 -0.96
N HIS A 172 4.47 -0.31 -0.37
CA HIS A 172 4.60 -0.26 1.10
C HIS A 172 4.10 1.06 1.70
N ILE A 173 4.46 2.21 1.14
CA ILE A 173 4.03 3.51 1.67
C ILE A 173 2.53 3.75 1.40
N ALA A 174 2.03 3.32 0.25
CA ALA A 174 0.63 3.43 -0.12
C ALA A 174 -0.27 2.71 0.90
N VAL A 175 0.10 1.47 1.28
CA VAL A 175 -0.65 0.70 2.28
C VAL A 175 -0.44 1.26 3.69
N SER A 176 0.80 1.53 4.09
CA SER A 176 1.10 1.94 5.47
C SER A 176 0.49 3.29 5.82
N TYR A 177 0.57 4.28 4.91
CA TYR A 177 0.05 5.61 5.19
C TYR A 177 -1.46 5.61 5.36
N THR A 178 -2.19 4.95 4.47
CA THR A 178 -3.65 4.91 4.49
C THR A 178 -4.20 4.22 5.74
N HIS A 179 -3.50 3.23 6.30
CA HIS A 179 -3.89 2.58 7.55
C HIS A 179 -3.54 3.39 8.81
N LEU A 180 -2.36 4.03 8.84
CA LEU A 180 -1.86 4.70 10.04
C LEU A 180 -2.46 6.09 10.28
N ARG A 181 -3.04 6.72 9.26
CA ARG A 181 -3.52 8.10 9.31
C ARG A 181 -4.96 8.29 8.85
N ALA A 182 -5.73 7.21 8.72
CA ALA A 182 -7.14 7.26 8.28
C ALA A 182 -8.12 7.73 9.38
N HIS A 183 -7.67 8.54 10.34
CA HIS A 183 -8.51 9.10 11.40
C HIS A 183 -8.14 10.54 11.75
#